data_9bba72e327fdf3761d45c452d4e05158
#
_entry.id   9bba72e327fdf3761d45c452d4e05158
#
_cell.length_a   1.000
_cell.length_b   1.000
_cell.length_c   1.000
_cell.angle_alpha   90.00
_cell.angle_beta   90.00
_cell.angle_gamma   90.00
#
_symmetry.space_group_name_H-M   'P 1'
#
loop_
_entity.id
_entity.type
_entity.pdbx_description
1 polymer ?
#
loop_
_entity_poly.entity_id
_entity_poly.type
_entity_poly.pdbx_seq_one_letter_code
_entity_poly.pdbx_strand_id
1 'polypeptide(L)'
;MPTIRIADEAGACYGVERALQMVQQAVKDAHAPVRTLGPLIHNPRVVTSLKDQGVEVVDSASEAAGSALLLRTHGVTPQEEQIAKDGCVDVLDATCPFVKKAHGAAELLAKQGYAVYVVGESGHPEVEATLAHVPGSVAIDSVEQVAAQADAMRAAKKVGLVVQTTMSAAKLSEVVNAVLPLVDELRVMNTICEATAGHQDSCMRLAKESDVMIIIGGRISANTTRLAEISKLYCLATHHIEGADELEASWFKGAENIGITAGASTPEAHIIAVKSAIEQIVGA
;
A
#
# COMPACT_ATOMS: atom_id res chain seq x y z
N MET A 1 32.53 -4.67 -14.26
CA MET A 1 31.56 -4.19 -13.24
C MET A 1 30.17 -4.65 -13.65
N PRO A 2 29.33 -5.09 -12.72
CA PRO A 2 27.96 -5.44 -13.03
C PRO A 2 27.16 -4.21 -13.52
N THR A 3 26.12 -4.47 -14.29
CA THR A 3 25.17 -3.46 -14.70
C THR A 3 24.13 -3.28 -13.61
N ILE A 4 23.94 -2.05 -13.11
CA ILE A 4 22.93 -1.73 -12.09
C ILE A 4 21.80 -0.97 -12.75
N ARG A 5 20.57 -1.49 -12.68
CA ARG A 5 19.38 -0.87 -13.27
C ARG A 5 18.31 -0.65 -12.21
N ILE A 6 17.65 0.49 -12.30
CA ILE A 6 16.42 0.77 -11.50
C ILE A 6 15.23 0.47 -12.41
N ALA A 7 14.18 -0.10 -11.85
CA ALA A 7 12.91 -0.30 -12.56
C ALA A 7 12.35 1.04 -13.05
N ASP A 8 11.72 1.03 -14.23
CA ASP A 8 11.18 2.26 -14.86
C ASP A 8 10.17 2.97 -13.96
N GLU A 9 9.39 2.18 -13.22
CA GLU A 9 8.48 2.68 -12.18
C GLU A 9 8.92 2.11 -10.83
N ALA A 10 9.49 2.96 -9.98
CA ALA A 10 9.96 2.61 -8.64
C ALA A 10 9.87 3.83 -7.72
N GLY A 11 9.52 3.59 -6.45
CA GLY A 11 9.50 4.63 -5.43
C GLY A 11 8.16 5.32 -5.24
N ALA A 12 8.20 6.48 -4.57
CA ALA A 12 7.01 7.15 -4.09
C ALA A 12 6.00 7.47 -5.20
N CYS A 13 4.76 7.03 -4.99
CA CYS A 13 3.66 7.34 -5.91
C CYS A 13 3.05 8.71 -5.60
N TYR A 14 2.25 9.24 -6.54
CA TYR A 14 1.54 10.51 -6.36
C TYR A 14 0.80 10.64 -5.01
N GLY A 15 0.10 9.59 -4.59
CA GLY A 15 -0.66 9.61 -3.32
C GLY A 15 0.24 9.80 -2.09
N VAL A 16 1.41 9.16 -2.10
CA VAL A 16 2.42 9.28 -1.05
C VAL A 16 3.10 10.64 -1.09
N GLU A 17 3.54 11.10 -2.26
CA GLU A 17 4.17 12.42 -2.40
C GLU A 17 3.25 13.54 -1.94
N ARG A 18 1.97 13.50 -2.35
CA ARG A 18 0.94 14.44 -1.89
C ARG A 18 0.82 14.44 -0.36
N ALA A 19 0.77 13.28 0.27
CA ALA A 19 0.65 13.18 1.72
C ALA A 19 1.90 13.72 2.45
N LEU A 20 3.10 13.45 1.91
CA LEU A 20 4.35 13.99 2.45
C LEU A 20 4.41 15.52 2.31
N GLN A 21 3.96 16.07 1.19
CA GLN A 21 3.86 17.53 1.02
C GLN A 21 2.87 18.14 2.01
N MET A 22 1.71 17.51 2.23
CA MET A 22 0.71 17.99 3.18
C MET A 22 1.24 18.03 4.61
N VAL A 23 1.93 16.98 5.08
CA VAL A 23 2.49 16.96 6.43
C VAL A 23 3.61 18.00 6.58
N GLN A 24 4.48 18.15 5.58
CA GLN A 24 5.53 19.16 5.59
C GLN A 24 4.97 20.60 5.64
N GLN A 25 3.87 20.85 4.92
CA GLN A 25 3.18 22.13 4.97
C GLN A 25 2.52 22.34 6.33
N ALA A 26 1.85 21.32 6.88
CA ALA A 26 1.25 21.38 8.21
C ALA A 26 2.30 21.72 9.30
N VAL A 27 3.49 21.11 9.23
CA VAL A 27 4.59 21.41 10.17
C VAL A 27 5.08 22.85 10.04
N LYS A 28 5.18 23.41 8.82
CA LYS A 28 5.61 24.78 8.58
C LYS A 28 4.59 25.80 9.09
N ASP A 29 3.32 25.53 8.90
CA ASP A 29 2.21 26.44 9.25
C ASP A 29 1.69 26.18 10.68
N ALA A 30 2.34 25.30 11.44
CA ALA A 30 1.83 24.79 12.71
C ALA A 30 1.61 25.89 13.76
N HIS A 31 0.36 26.03 14.20
CA HIS A 31 -0.05 26.78 15.39
C HIS A 31 -0.50 25.87 16.54
N ALA A 32 -0.44 24.54 16.33
CA ALA A 32 -0.79 23.47 17.25
C ALA A 32 0.11 22.28 16.98
N PRO A 33 0.21 21.27 17.89
CA PRO A 33 0.92 20.03 17.61
C PRO A 33 0.40 19.38 16.34
N VAL A 34 1.30 18.83 15.50
CA VAL A 34 0.93 18.10 14.27
C VAL A 34 0.94 16.61 14.55
N ARG A 35 -0.15 15.95 14.25
CA ARG A 35 -0.31 14.51 14.48
C ARG A 35 -0.81 13.79 13.24
N THR A 36 -0.54 12.49 13.14
CA THR A 36 -1.10 11.62 12.11
C THR A 36 -1.91 10.50 12.77
N LEU A 37 -3.09 10.19 12.22
CA LEU A 37 -3.91 9.07 12.68
C LEU A 37 -3.38 7.76 12.10
N GLY A 38 -2.61 7.04 12.89
CA GLY A 38 -1.74 5.96 12.46
C GLY A 38 -0.55 6.45 11.61
N PRO A 39 0.35 5.56 11.20
CA PRO A 39 1.46 5.91 10.31
C PRO A 39 0.93 6.51 8.99
N LEU A 40 1.46 7.68 8.60
CA LEU A 40 1.03 8.39 7.39
C LEU A 40 1.12 7.50 6.14
N ILE A 41 2.19 6.71 6.08
CA ILE A 41 2.50 5.72 5.05
C ILE A 41 3.20 4.51 5.68
N HIS A 42 3.21 3.35 5.00
CA HIS A 42 3.90 2.15 5.46
C HIS A 42 5.41 2.17 5.12
N ASN A 43 6.14 3.13 5.70
CA ASN A 43 7.60 3.20 5.61
C ASN A 43 8.15 3.66 6.96
N PRO A 44 8.74 2.75 7.78
CA PRO A 44 9.24 3.10 9.12
C PRO A 44 10.28 4.20 9.13
N ARG A 45 11.17 4.25 8.14
CA ARG A 45 12.21 5.30 8.04
C ARG A 45 11.62 6.68 7.80
N VAL A 46 10.56 6.76 6.98
CA VAL A 46 9.84 8.02 6.76
C VAL A 46 9.08 8.43 8.01
N VAL A 47 8.41 7.48 8.68
CA VAL A 47 7.70 7.75 9.95
C VAL A 47 8.67 8.26 11.01
N THR A 48 9.84 7.66 11.14
CA THR A 48 10.90 8.14 12.06
C THR A 48 11.35 9.55 11.69
N SER A 49 11.61 9.84 10.42
CA SER A 49 12.00 11.18 9.96
C SER A 49 10.92 12.24 10.23
N LEU A 50 9.63 11.88 10.12
CA LEU A 50 8.53 12.79 10.48
C LEU A 50 8.47 13.03 12.00
N LYS A 51 8.73 11.98 12.80
CA LYS A 51 8.82 12.11 14.27
C LYS A 51 9.95 13.06 14.68
N ASP A 52 11.11 12.97 14.03
CA ASP A 52 12.26 13.87 14.27
C ASP A 52 11.92 15.33 13.91
N GLN A 53 10.93 15.55 13.05
CA GLN A 53 10.39 16.87 12.70
C GLN A 53 9.23 17.32 13.63
N GLY A 54 8.92 16.55 14.68
CA GLY A 54 7.89 16.88 15.65
C GLY A 54 6.46 16.40 15.28
N VAL A 55 6.33 15.52 14.31
CA VAL A 55 5.04 14.90 13.96
C VAL A 55 4.83 13.65 14.81
N GLU A 56 3.75 13.61 15.59
CA GLU A 56 3.41 12.47 16.43
C GLU A 56 2.41 11.55 15.72
N VAL A 57 2.57 10.24 15.91
CA VAL A 57 1.59 9.24 15.48
C VAL A 57 0.68 8.92 16.65
N VAL A 58 -0.63 8.97 16.43
CA VAL A 58 -1.66 8.57 17.41
C VAL A 58 -2.49 7.41 16.86
N ASP A 59 -3.02 6.59 17.74
CA ASP A 59 -3.78 5.39 17.35
C ASP A 59 -5.27 5.68 17.17
N SER A 60 -5.79 6.74 17.79
CA SER A 60 -7.19 7.17 17.65
C SER A 60 -7.29 8.69 17.48
N ALA A 61 -8.36 9.15 16.82
CA ALA A 61 -8.62 10.57 16.64
C ALA A 61 -8.86 11.31 17.96
N SER A 62 -9.37 10.62 18.97
CA SER A 62 -9.59 11.21 20.31
C SER A 62 -8.29 11.62 21.00
N GLU A 63 -7.18 10.94 20.74
CA GLU A 63 -5.85 11.31 21.27
C GLU A 63 -5.29 12.56 20.62
N ALA A 64 -5.82 12.95 19.45
CA ALA A 64 -5.39 14.13 18.71
C ALA A 64 -6.14 15.40 19.07
N ALA A 65 -7.02 15.39 20.07
CA ALA A 65 -7.79 16.56 20.46
C ALA A 65 -6.87 17.78 20.69
N GLY A 66 -7.26 18.95 20.15
CA GLY A 66 -6.49 20.19 20.22
C GLY A 66 -5.25 20.25 19.33
N SER A 67 -5.04 19.30 18.43
CA SER A 67 -3.94 19.28 17.45
C SER A 67 -4.43 19.49 16.02
N ALA A 68 -3.50 19.72 15.07
CA ALA A 68 -3.73 19.56 13.66
C ALA A 68 -3.53 18.06 13.30
N LEU A 69 -4.57 17.40 12.83
CA LEU A 69 -4.54 15.95 12.55
C LEU A 69 -4.55 15.66 11.05
N LEU A 70 -3.54 14.90 10.59
CA LEU A 70 -3.56 14.34 9.24
C LEU A 70 -4.18 12.93 9.27
N LEU A 71 -5.19 12.73 8.43
CA LEU A 71 -5.72 11.38 8.15
C LEU A 71 -4.76 10.69 7.19
N ARG A 72 -4.35 9.46 7.52
CA ARG A 72 -3.33 8.69 6.75
C ARG A 72 -3.76 8.37 5.32
N THR A 73 -2.80 8.05 4.46
CA THR A 73 -3.05 7.74 3.02
C THR A 73 -4.00 6.57 2.78
N HIS A 74 -4.08 5.64 3.70
CA HIS A 74 -4.92 4.43 3.64
C HIS A 74 -6.41 4.70 3.92
N GLY A 75 -6.74 5.94 4.29
CA GLY A 75 -8.06 6.28 4.79
C GLY A 75 -8.26 5.90 6.26
N VAL A 76 -9.36 6.34 6.80
CA VAL A 76 -9.82 6.07 8.17
C VAL A 76 -11.30 5.72 8.14
N THR A 77 -11.82 5.20 9.23
CA THR A 77 -13.25 4.93 9.33
C THR A 77 -14.05 6.24 9.39
N PRO A 78 -15.30 6.28 8.91
CA PRO A 78 -16.17 7.45 9.03
C PRO A 78 -16.33 7.93 10.48
N GLN A 79 -16.27 7.00 11.44
CA GLN A 79 -16.35 7.31 12.86
C GLN A 79 -15.11 8.08 13.33
N GLU A 80 -13.89 7.61 12.98
CA GLU A 80 -12.65 8.32 13.33
C GLU A 80 -12.57 9.69 12.68
N GLU A 81 -13.03 9.81 11.42
CA GLU A 81 -13.09 11.09 10.72
C GLU A 81 -14.03 12.08 11.44
N GLN A 82 -15.18 11.62 11.94
CA GLN A 82 -16.10 12.45 12.70
C GLN A 82 -15.52 12.89 14.05
N ILE A 83 -14.88 11.97 14.79
CA ILE A 83 -14.21 12.29 16.06
C ILE A 83 -13.11 13.34 15.81
N ALA A 84 -12.34 13.20 14.72
CA ALA A 84 -11.33 14.16 14.35
C ALA A 84 -11.92 15.57 14.10
N LYS A 85 -13.01 15.66 13.34
CA LYS A 85 -13.68 16.93 13.03
C LYS A 85 -14.24 17.61 14.28
N ASP A 86 -14.66 16.84 15.27
CA ASP A 86 -15.26 17.37 16.50
C ASP A 86 -14.19 17.82 17.52
N GLY A 87 -13.01 17.21 17.51
CA GLY A 87 -12.00 17.39 18.55
C GLY A 87 -10.70 18.10 18.14
N CYS A 88 -10.32 18.06 16.87
CA CYS A 88 -9.07 18.63 16.39
C CYS A 88 -9.22 20.12 15.99
N VAL A 89 -8.10 20.85 16.06
CA VAL A 89 -8.05 22.27 15.62
C VAL A 89 -8.17 22.36 14.09
N ASP A 90 -7.53 21.41 13.40
CA ASP A 90 -7.60 21.27 11.95
C ASP A 90 -7.53 19.78 11.57
N VAL A 91 -8.22 19.41 10.49
CA VAL A 91 -8.22 18.04 9.95
C VAL A 91 -7.79 18.07 8.48
N LEU A 92 -6.61 17.54 8.22
CA LEU A 92 -6.01 17.46 6.90
C LEU A 92 -6.17 16.06 6.33
N ASP A 93 -7.04 15.90 5.35
CA ASP A 93 -7.31 14.59 4.75
C ASP A 93 -6.25 14.22 3.69
N ALA A 94 -5.25 13.44 4.12
CA ALA A 94 -4.21 12.91 3.24
C ALA A 94 -4.60 11.56 2.61
N THR A 95 -5.83 11.07 2.79
CA THR A 95 -6.33 9.86 2.13
C THR A 95 -6.07 9.92 0.63
N CYS A 96 -5.45 8.88 0.09
CA CYS A 96 -5.14 8.78 -1.34
C CYS A 96 -6.43 8.83 -2.17
N PRO A 97 -6.49 9.63 -3.27
CA PRO A 97 -7.67 9.68 -4.14
C PRO A 97 -8.09 8.31 -4.70
N PHE A 98 -7.15 7.40 -4.93
CA PHE A 98 -7.46 6.03 -5.38
C PHE A 98 -8.13 5.21 -4.26
N VAL A 99 -7.74 5.41 -3.00
CA VAL A 99 -8.42 4.80 -1.84
C VAL A 99 -9.83 5.36 -1.70
N LYS A 100 -10.02 6.68 -1.82
CA LYS A 100 -11.38 7.28 -1.84
C LYS A 100 -12.25 6.73 -2.96
N LYS A 101 -11.66 6.44 -4.13
CA LYS A 101 -12.38 5.78 -5.24
C LYS A 101 -12.81 4.37 -4.86
N ALA A 102 -12.00 3.61 -4.11
CA ALA A 102 -12.37 2.28 -3.62
C ALA A 102 -13.53 2.36 -2.60
N HIS A 103 -13.51 3.32 -1.66
CA HIS A 103 -14.61 3.58 -0.74
C HIS A 103 -15.92 3.87 -1.49
N GLY A 104 -15.87 4.81 -2.45
CA GLY A 104 -17.06 5.16 -3.26
C GLY A 104 -17.56 4.00 -4.13
N ALA A 105 -16.67 3.13 -4.61
CA ALA A 105 -17.02 1.93 -5.35
C ALA A 105 -17.76 0.92 -4.45
N ALA A 106 -17.28 0.70 -3.22
CA ALA A 106 -17.93 -0.16 -2.24
C ALA A 106 -19.33 0.35 -1.87
N GLU A 107 -19.46 1.66 -1.57
CA GLU A 107 -20.74 2.28 -1.28
C GLU A 107 -21.74 2.20 -2.46
N LEU A 108 -21.23 2.38 -3.70
CA LEU A 108 -22.06 2.27 -4.90
C LEU A 108 -22.63 0.86 -5.06
N LEU A 109 -21.80 -0.17 -4.87
CA LEU A 109 -22.24 -1.57 -4.92
C LEU A 109 -23.30 -1.85 -3.85
N ALA A 110 -23.07 -1.41 -2.61
CA ALA A 110 -24.05 -1.57 -1.53
C ALA A 110 -25.39 -0.88 -1.83
N LYS A 111 -25.37 0.37 -2.33
CA LYS A 111 -26.57 1.11 -2.76
C LYS A 111 -27.34 0.42 -3.88
N GLN A 112 -26.65 -0.40 -4.70
CA GLN A 112 -27.27 -1.19 -5.77
C GLN A 112 -27.73 -2.58 -5.32
N GLY A 113 -27.64 -2.89 -4.03
CA GLY A 113 -28.13 -4.13 -3.43
C GLY A 113 -27.20 -5.34 -3.57
N TYR A 114 -25.91 -5.11 -3.82
CA TYR A 114 -24.90 -6.19 -3.81
C TYR A 114 -24.44 -6.46 -2.38
N ALA A 115 -24.22 -7.73 -2.06
CA ALA A 115 -23.38 -8.12 -0.94
C ALA A 115 -21.94 -7.77 -1.27
N VAL A 116 -21.34 -6.84 -0.53
CA VAL A 116 -20.01 -6.29 -0.86
C VAL A 116 -18.92 -7.07 -0.18
N TYR A 117 -17.93 -7.47 -0.96
CA TYR A 117 -16.68 -8.07 -0.49
C TYR A 117 -15.50 -7.23 -0.93
N VAL A 118 -14.54 -7.03 -0.02
CA VAL A 118 -13.30 -6.31 -0.32
C VAL A 118 -12.20 -7.35 -0.55
N VAL A 119 -11.69 -7.42 -1.78
CA VAL A 119 -10.55 -8.27 -2.12
C VAL A 119 -9.28 -7.60 -1.58
N GLY A 120 -8.81 -8.04 -0.43
CA GLY A 120 -7.71 -7.39 0.29
C GLY A 120 -7.37 -8.07 1.60
N GLU A 121 -6.22 -7.73 2.14
CA GLU A 121 -5.67 -8.29 3.38
C GLU A 121 -6.49 -7.84 4.60
N SER A 122 -7.11 -8.78 5.30
CA SER A 122 -7.84 -8.49 6.54
C SER A 122 -6.91 -7.85 7.57
N GLY A 123 -7.40 -6.82 8.26
CA GLY A 123 -6.61 -6.03 9.21
C GLY A 123 -5.71 -4.96 8.57
N HIS A 124 -5.59 -4.92 7.23
CA HIS A 124 -4.88 -3.83 6.58
C HIS A 124 -5.67 -2.52 6.71
N PRO A 125 -5.05 -1.39 7.08
CA PRO A 125 -5.75 -0.12 7.31
C PRO A 125 -6.67 0.35 6.18
N GLU A 126 -6.29 0.16 4.92
CA GLU A 126 -7.11 0.51 3.75
C GLU A 126 -8.36 -0.38 3.66
N VAL A 127 -8.20 -1.67 3.93
CA VAL A 127 -9.30 -2.65 3.91
C VAL A 127 -10.28 -2.35 5.03
N GLU A 128 -9.79 -2.15 6.26
CA GLU A 128 -10.63 -1.81 7.42
C GLU A 128 -11.41 -0.49 7.21
N ALA A 129 -10.74 0.53 6.64
CA ALA A 129 -11.42 1.78 6.29
C ALA A 129 -12.53 1.52 5.24
N THR A 130 -12.25 0.74 4.20
CA THR A 130 -13.25 0.43 3.15
C THR A 130 -14.43 -0.36 3.71
N LEU A 131 -14.18 -1.37 4.57
CA LEU A 131 -15.22 -2.14 5.26
C LEU A 131 -16.13 -1.23 6.11
N ALA A 132 -15.53 -0.27 6.80
CA ALA A 132 -16.28 0.66 7.66
C ALA A 132 -17.21 1.60 6.88
N HIS A 133 -16.93 1.88 5.60
CA HIS A 133 -17.86 2.61 4.71
C HIS A 133 -19.07 1.79 4.30
N VAL A 134 -19.02 0.45 4.40
CA VAL A 134 -20.12 -0.45 4.05
C VAL A 134 -20.31 -1.48 5.16
N PRO A 135 -21.05 -1.16 6.23
CA PRO A 135 -21.33 -2.11 7.30
C PRO A 135 -21.90 -3.43 6.78
N GLY A 136 -21.33 -4.56 7.23
CA GLY A 136 -21.71 -5.90 6.78
C GLY A 136 -20.91 -6.41 5.58
N SER A 137 -20.02 -5.61 4.99
CA SER A 137 -19.04 -6.09 4.01
C SER A 137 -17.95 -6.95 4.68
N VAL A 138 -17.30 -7.80 3.88
CA VAL A 138 -16.31 -8.78 4.37
C VAL A 138 -15.04 -8.70 3.52
N ALA A 139 -13.86 -8.77 4.17
CA ALA A 139 -12.58 -8.91 3.47
C ALA A 139 -12.35 -10.36 3.05
N ILE A 140 -11.83 -10.55 1.85
CA ILE A 140 -11.40 -11.84 1.30
C ILE A 140 -10.13 -11.67 0.49
N ASP A 141 -9.15 -12.56 0.65
CA ASP A 141 -7.89 -12.51 -0.11
C ASP A 141 -7.48 -13.85 -0.71
N SER A 142 -8.26 -14.91 -0.49
CA SER A 142 -7.93 -16.26 -0.94
C SER A 142 -9.16 -17.10 -1.31
N VAL A 143 -8.94 -18.16 -2.04
CA VAL A 143 -9.98 -19.14 -2.43
C VAL A 143 -10.58 -19.82 -1.20
N GLU A 144 -9.78 -20.06 -0.17
CA GLU A 144 -10.22 -20.65 1.09
C GLU A 144 -11.20 -19.73 1.82
N GLN A 145 -10.93 -18.41 1.82
CA GLN A 145 -11.85 -17.45 2.41
C GLN A 145 -13.12 -17.29 1.58
N VAL A 146 -13.04 -17.37 0.24
CA VAL A 146 -14.22 -17.44 -0.63
C VAL A 146 -15.06 -18.67 -0.28
N ALA A 147 -14.42 -19.84 -0.12
CA ALA A 147 -15.11 -21.06 0.27
C ALA A 147 -15.80 -20.96 1.64
N ALA A 148 -15.17 -20.30 2.59
CA ALA A 148 -15.77 -20.02 3.91
C ALA A 148 -17.00 -19.11 3.84
N GLN A 149 -17.12 -18.24 2.82
CA GLN A 149 -18.23 -17.34 2.59
C GLN A 149 -19.25 -17.88 1.56
N ALA A 150 -19.06 -19.07 1.03
CA ALA A 150 -19.80 -19.60 -0.11
C ALA A 150 -21.34 -19.63 0.12
N ASP A 151 -21.78 -20.03 1.29
CA ASP A 151 -23.22 -20.09 1.59
C ASP A 151 -23.85 -18.69 1.70
N ALA A 152 -23.14 -17.73 2.29
CA ALA A 152 -23.56 -16.34 2.33
C ALA A 152 -23.64 -15.71 0.92
N MET A 153 -22.65 -16.01 0.05
CA MET A 153 -22.65 -15.56 -1.33
C MET A 153 -23.79 -16.14 -2.13
N ARG A 154 -24.07 -17.45 -2.01
CA ARG A 154 -25.23 -18.13 -2.66
C ARG A 154 -26.55 -17.53 -2.20
N ALA A 155 -26.71 -17.25 -0.90
CA ALA A 155 -27.92 -16.65 -0.35
C ALA A 155 -28.13 -15.21 -0.85
N ALA A 156 -27.06 -14.44 -1.00
CA ALA A 156 -27.12 -13.07 -1.49
C ALA A 156 -27.45 -12.98 -2.98
N LYS A 157 -27.06 -13.99 -3.80
CA LYS A 157 -27.19 -14.06 -5.26
C LYS A 157 -26.45 -12.99 -6.06
N LYS A 158 -26.38 -11.77 -5.54
CA LYS A 158 -25.70 -10.61 -6.11
C LYS A 158 -24.50 -10.24 -5.26
N VAL A 159 -23.29 -10.44 -5.79
CA VAL A 159 -22.05 -10.11 -5.10
C VAL A 159 -21.28 -9.01 -5.83
N GLY A 160 -20.83 -8.03 -5.08
CA GLY A 160 -19.97 -6.96 -5.55
C GLY A 160 -18.55 -7.10 -4.97
N LEU A 161 -17.54 -7.05 -5.81
CA LEU A 161 -16.14 -7.05 -5.40
C LEU A 161 -15.51 -5.67 -5.60
N VAL A 162 -14.86 -5.17 -4.57
CA VAL A 162 -13.95 -4.01 -4.60
C VAL A 162 -12.57 -4.50 -4.20
N VAL A 163 -11.51 -3.86 -4.65
CA VAL A 163 -10.15 -4.39 -4.51
C VAL A 163 -9.28 -3.39 -3.74
N GLN A 164 -8.51 -3.87 -2.77
CA GLN A 164 -7.43 -3.10 -2.14
C GLN A 164 -6.48 -2.58 -3.22
N THR A 165 -6.13 -1.30 -3.16
CA THR A 165 -5.40 -0.60 -4.25
C THR A 165 -4.02 -1.21 -4.55
N THR A 166 -3.43 -1.94 -3.61
CA THR A 166 -2.10 -2.59 -3.72
C THR A 166 -2.16 -4.07 -4.10
N MET A 167 -3.33 -4.63 -4.35
CA MET A 167 -3.50 -6.04 -4.73
C MET A 167 -2.95 -6.31 -6.14
N SER A 168 -2.66 -7.57 -6.47
CA SER A 168 -2.27 -7.95 -7.83
C SER A 168 -3.48 -8.37 -8.67
N ALA A 169 -3.39 -8.14 -9.99
CA ALA A 169 -4.41 -8.59 -10.94
C ALA A 169 -4.57 -10.12 -10.94
N ALA A 170 -3.48 -10.86 -10.69
CA ALA A 170 -3.51 -12.33 -10.57
C ALA A 170 -4.36 -12.77 -9.38
N LYS A 171 -4.17 -12.17 -8.20
CA LYS A 171 -4.95 -12.47 -6.99
C LYS A 171 -6.42 -12.10 -7.18
N LEU A 172 -6.71 -10.95 -7.80
CA LEU A 172 -8.08 -10.58 -8.15
C LEU A 172 -8.73 -11.64 -9.07
N SER A 173 -8.02 -12.08 -10.10
CA SER A 173 -8.52 -13.11 -11.03
C SER A 173 -8.81 -14.43 -10.33
N GLU A 174 -7.95 -14.86 -9.41
CA GLU A 174 -8.14 -16.06 -8.58
C GLU A 174 -9.44 -15.97 -7.77
N VAL A 175 -9.64 -14.86 -7.06
CA VAL A 175 -10.86 -14.64 -6.25
C VAL A 175 -12.11 -14.56 -7.13
N VAL A 176 -12.06 -13.84 -8.25
CA VAL A 176 -13.19 -13.71 -9.19
C VAL A 176 -13.62 -15.08 -9.72
N ASN A 177 -12.65 -15.92 -10.12
CA ASN A 177 -12.94 -17.28 -10.62
C ASN A 177 -13.56 -18.17 -9.54
N ALA A 178 -13.20 -17.98 -8.28
CA ALA A 178 -13.77 -18.73 -7.16
C ALA A 178 -15.18 -18.26 -6.80
N VAL A 179 -15.49 -16.97 -6.92
CA VAL A 179 -16.80 -16.39 -6.59
C VAL A 179 -17.82 -16.63 -7.70
N LEU A 180 -17.41 -16.53 -8.97
CA LEU A 180 -18.31 -16.56 -10.13
C LEU A 180 -19.30 -17.73 -10.14
N PRO A 181 -18.91 -19.00 -9.82
CA PRO A 181 -19.85 -20.13 -9.81
C PRO A 181 -20.82 -20.15 -8.62
N LEU A 182 -20.66 -19.25 -7.66
CA LEU A 182 -21.47 -19.23 -6.43
C LEU A 182 -22.68 -18.30 -6.51
N VAL A 183 -22.74 -17.39 -7.50
CA VAL A 183 -23.68 -16.28 -7.52
C VAL A 183 -24.39 -16.12 -8.86
N ASP A 184 -25.59 -15.54 -8.86
CA ASP A 184 -26.34 -15.28 -10.08
C ASP A 184 -25.79 -14.02 -10.81
N GLU A 185 -25.27 -13.06 -10.05
CA GLU A 185 -24.73 -11.80 -10.58
C GLU A 185 -23.45 -11.41 -9.82
N LEU A 186 -22.35 -11.26 -10.55
CA LEU A 186 -21.08 -10.79 -10.03
C LEU A 186 -20.70 -9.47 -10.68
N ARG A 187 -20.47 -8.44 -9.85
CA ARG A 187 -19.93 -7.17 -10.30
C ARG A 187 -18.59 -6.88 -9.67
N VAL A 188 -17.58 -6.69 -10.51
CA VAL A 188 -16.21 -6.40 -10.07
C VAL A 188 -15.86 -4.94 -10.35
N MET A 189 -15.54 -4.20 -9.30
CA MET A 189 -14.98 -2.85 -9.39
C MET A 189 -13.47 -2.97 -9.16
N ASN A 190 -12.69 -3.05 -10.26
CA ASN A 190 -11.23 -3.09 -10.16
C ASN A 190 -10.69 -1.73 -9.71
N THR A 191 -10.31 -1.66 -8.45
CA THR A 191 -9.75 -0.46 -7.81
C THR A 191 -8.25 -0.55 -7.55
N ILE A 192 -7.55 -1.54 -8.15
CA ILE A 192 -6.08 -1.57 -8.17
C ILE A 192 -5.61 -0.26 -8.81
N CYS A 193 -4.71 0.47 -8.16
CA CYS A 193 -4.27 1.75 -8.67
C CYS A 193 -3.22 1.59 -9.79
N GLU A 194 -3.16 2.57 -10.70
CA GLU A 194 -2.22 2.54 -11.83
C GLU A 194 -0.76 2.47 -11.37
N ALA A 195 -0.40 3.20 -10.31
CA ALA A 195 0.95 3.14 -9.76
C ALA A 195 1.31 1.74 -9.26
N THR A 196 0.36 1.02 -8.62
CA THR A 196 0.58 -0.37 -8.22
C THR A 196 0.79 -1.27 -9.43
N ALA A 197 -0.06 -1.16 -10.45
CA ALA A 197 0.06 -1.96 -11.67
C ALA A 197 1.39 -1.70 -12.37
N GLY A 198 1.78 -0.44 -12.53
CA GLY A 198 3.04 -0.04 -13.14
C GLY A 198 4.26 -0.53 -12.36
N HIS A 199 4.29 -0.37 -11.05
CA HIS A 199 5.36 -0.92 -10.20
C HIS A 199 5.49 -2.44 -10.33
N GLN A 200 4.37 -3.18 -10.32
CA GLN A 200 4.37 -4.63 -10.45
C GLN A 200 4.89 -5.07 -11.82
N ASP A 201 4.43 -4.44 -12.90
CA ASP A 201 4.87 -4.71 -14.27
C ASP A 201 6.35 -4.39 -14.47
N SER A 202 6.81 -3.23 -14.00
CA SER A 202 8.19 -2.78 -14.10
C SER A 202 9.13 -3.69 -13.30
N CYS A 203 8.72 -4.07 -12.07
CA CYS A 203 9.43 -5.04 -11.24
C CYS A 203 9.57 -6.40 -11.94
N MET A 204 8.46 -6.92 -12.48
CA MET A 204 8.45 -8.20 -13.19
C MET A 204 9.40 -8.19 -14.41
N ARG A 205 9.36 -7.13 -15.22
CA ARG A 205 10.26 -7.00 -16.38
C ARG A 205 11.72 -7.02 -15.96
N LEU A 206 12.08 -6.19 -14.96
CA LEU A 206 13.45 -6.10 -14.48
C LEU A 206 13.93 -7.40 -13.84
N ALA A 207 13.09 -8.08 -13.05
CA ALA A 207 13.44 -9.33 -12.39
C ALA A 207 13.79 -10.46 -13.37
N LYS A 208 13.16 -10.50 -14.56
CA LYS A 208 13.47 -11.48 -15.61
C LYS A 208 14.86 -11.31 -16.23
N GLU A 209 15.45 -10.14 -16.08
CA GLU A 209 16.72 -9.76 -16.71
C GLU A 209 17.85 -9.57 -15.66
N SER A 210 17.55 -9.86 -14.38
CA SER A 210 18.48 -9.62 -13.27
C SER A 210 18.95 -10.92 -12.64
N ASP A 211 20.24 -10.95 -12.25
CA ASP A 211 20.82 -12.03 -11.44
C ASP A 211 20.51 -11.84 -9.95
N VAL A 212 20.39 -10.56 -9.53
CA VAL A 212 20.04 -10.17 -8.16
C VAL A 212 19.03 -9.03 -8.22
N MET A 213 17.99 -9.11 -7.39
CA MET A 213 17.00 -8.05 -7.23
C MET A 213 17.00 -7.50 -5.81
N ILE A 214 17.04 -6.17 -5.71
CA ILE A 214 16.91 -5.44 -4.45
C ILE A 214 15.58 -4.70 -4.45
N ILE A 215 14.72 -5.05 -3.49
CA ILE A 215 13.40 -4.46 -3.31
C ILE A 215 13.45 -3.55 -2.08
N ILE A 216 13.26 -2.25 -2.27
CA ILE A 216 13.43 -1.25 -1.22
C ILE A 216 12.06 -0.81 -0.68
N GLY A 217 11.90 -0.84 0.64
CA GLY A 217 10.72 -0.27 1.33
C GLY A 217 10.33 -1.03 2.57
N GLY A 218 9.37 -0.49 3.31
CA GLY A 218 8.95 -1.07 4.58
C GLY A 218 8.41 -2.50 4.45
N ARG A 219 8.81 -3.38 5.37
CA ARG A 219 8.34 -4.78 5.43
C ARG A 219 6.85 -4.88 5.72
N ILE A 220 6.27 -3.85 6.35
CA ILE A 220 4.83 -3.74 6.63
C ILE A 220 4.04 -3.15 5.45
N SER A 221 4.71 -2.79 4.34
CA SER A 221 4.05 -2.24 3.14
C SER A 221 3.56 -3.37 2.25
N ALA A 222 2.24 -3.53 2.12
CA ALA A 222 1.62 -4.51 1.22
C ALA A 222 2.15 -4.40 -0.22
N ASN A 223 2.30 -3.17 -0.75
CA ASN A 223 2.87 -2.97 -2.08
C ASN A 223 4.31 -3.48 -2.18
N THR A 224 5.19 -3.14 -1.21
CA THR A 224 6.61 -3.57 -1.26
C THR A 224 6.74 -5.07 -1.11
N THR A 225 5.99 -5.68 -0.20
CA THR A 225 5.94 -7.13 -0.01
C THR A 225 5.50 -7.82 -1.30
N ARG A 226 4.48 -7.28 -1.98
CA ARG A 226 4.01 -7.81 -3.26
C ARG A 226 5.09 -7.73 -4.37
N LEU A 227 5.86 -6.64 -4.43
CA LEU A 227 6.98 -6.54 -5.37
C LEU A 227 8.05 -7.61 -5.09
N ALA A 228 8.36 -7.88 -3.82
CA ALA A 228 9.31 -8.92 -3.45
C ALA A 228 8.79 -10.32 -3.83
N GLU A 229 7.51 -10.60 -3.65
CA GLU A 229 6.89 -11.86 -4.07
C GLU A 229 6.94 -12.04 -5.59
N ILE A 230 6.55 -11.02 -6.35
CA ILE A 230 6.60 -11.05 -7.83
C ILE A 230 8.04 -11.23 -8.31
N SER A 231 8.98 -10.50 -7.74
CA SER A 231 10.38 -10.61 -8.10
C SER A 231 10.93 -12.02 -7.91
N LYS A 232 10.62 -12.67 -6.78
CA LYS A 232 11.05 -14.05 -6.47
C LYS A 232 10.55 -15.09 -7.47
N LEU A 233 9.48 -14.85 -8.20
CA LEU A 233 9.00 -15.76 -9.25
C LEU A 233 9.97 -15.81 -10.44
N TYR A 234 10.79 -14.80 -10.66
CA TYR A 234 11.67 -14.66 -11.81
C TYR A 234 13.15 -14.58 -11.45
N CYS A 235 13.48 -14.03 -10.28
CA CYS A 235 14.83 -13.90 -9.73
C CYS A 235 14.86 -14.43 -8.30
N LEU A 236 15.44 -15.62 -8.09
CA LEU A 236 15.49 -16.24 -6.76
C LEU A 236 16.34 -15.44 -5.76
N ALA A 237 17.42 -14.78 -6.26
CA ALA A 237 18.24 -13.88 -5.44
C ALA A 237 17.58 -12.51 -5.28
N THR A 238 16.37 -12.51 -4.71
CA THR A 238 15.62 -11.30 -4.38
C THR A 238 15.71 -10.99 -2.90
N HIS A 239 16.18 -9.79 -2.58
CA HIS A 239 16.34 -9.30 -1.22
C HIS A 239 15.44 -8.10 -0.97
N HIS A 240 14.61 -8.17 0.07
CA HIS A 240 13.75 -7.07 0.52
C HIS A 240 14.43 -6.36 1.68
N ILE A 241 14.74 -5.08 1.51
CA ILE A 241 15.46 -4.25 2.47
C ILE A 241 14.69 -2.96 2.76
N GLU A 242 14.89 -2.39 3.94
CA GLU A 242 14.35 -1.07 4.29
C GLU A 242 15.37 0.06 4.05
N GLY A 243 16.66 -0.25 3.89
CA GLY A 243 17.70 0.74 3.60
C GLY A 243 19.06 0.14 3.26
N ALA A 244 20.00 1.00 2.89
CA ALA A 244 21.34 0.63 2.43
C ALA A 244 22.19 -0.11 3.49
N ASP A 245 21.88 0.09 4.75
CA ASP A 245 22.55 -0.55 5.90
C ASP A 245 22.24 -2.06 6.01
N GLU A 246 21.23 -2.55 5.28
CA GLU A 246 20.89 -3.97 5.22
C GLU A 246 21.54 -4.71 4.05
N LEU A 247 22.33 -4.03 3.21
CA LEU A 247 23.01 -4.65 2.07
C LEU A 247 24.14 -5.57 2.52
N GLU A 248 24.23 -6.75 1.93
CA GLU A 248 25.31 -7.69 2.13
C GLU A 248 26.13 -7.86 0.85
N ALA A 249 27.45 -7.65 0.91
CA ALA A 249 28.34 -7.77 -0.24
C ALA A 249 28.32 -9.17 -0.89
N SER A 250 28.01 -10.20 -0.09
CA SER A 250 27.88 -11.58 -0.55
C SER A 250 26.80 -11.78 -1.61
N TRP A 251 25.73 -10.97 -1.60
CA TRP A 251 24.61 -11.07 -2.55
C TRP A 251 25.03 -10.76 -3.99
N PHE A 252 26.03 -9.92 -4.17
CA PHE A 252 26.45 -9.42 -5.48
C PHE A 252 27.62 -10.21 -6.09
N LYS A 253 28.09 -11.26 -5.40
CA LYS A 253 29.25 -12.04 -5.86
C LYS A 253 28.91 -12.82 -7.13
N GLY A 254 29.54 -12.43 -8.25
CA GLY A 254 29.34 -13.06 -9.55
C GLY A 254 28.09 -12.58 -10.31
N ALA A 255 27.34 -11.61 -9.78
CA ALA A 255 26.22 -11.01 -10.48
C ALA A 255 26.72 -10.11 -11.63
N GLU A 256 26.12 -10.22 -12.81
CA GLU A 256 26.36 -9.35 -13.95
C GLU A 256 25.27 -8.27 -14.09
N ASN A 257 24.04 -8.59 -13.69
CA ASN A 257 22.87 -7.70 -13.75
C ASN A 257 22.21 -7.58 -12.38
N ILE A 258 22.24 -6.38 -11.82
CA ILE A 258 21.63 -6.07 -10.54
C ILE A 258 20.42 -5.16 -10.80
N GLY A 259 19.22 -5.62 -10.43
CA GLY A 259 17.99 -4.85 -10.51
C GLY A 259 17.62 -4.23 -9.17
N ILE A 260 17.16 -2.99 -9.20
CA ILE A 260 16.64 -2.26 -8.04
C ILE A 260 15.22 -1.84 -8.33
N THR A 261 14.31 -2.11 -7.41
CA THR A 261 12.98 -1.48 -7.40
C THR A 261 12.59 -1.06 -5.99
N ALA A 262 11.56 -0.26 -5.88
CA ALA A 262 11.12 0.28 -4.59
C ALA A 262 9.61 0.38 -4.51
N GLY A 263 9.08 0.16 -3.31
CA GLY A 263 7.65 0.29 -3.05
C GLY A 263 7.15 1.72 -3.14
N ALA A 264 5.84 1.87 -3.38
CA ALA A 264 5.13 3.15 -3.54
C ALA A 264 5.22 4.11 -2.34
N SER A 265 5.73 3.65 -1.20
CA SER A 265 6.00 4.46 0.00
C SER A 265 7.47 4.79 0.22
N THR A 266 8.35 4.55 -0.78
CA THR A 266 9.80 4.72 -0.66
C THR A 266 10.25 5.99 -1.39
N PRO A 267 10.77 7.02 -0.68
CA PRO A 267 11.29 8.23 -1.31
C PRO A 267 12.47 7.95 -2.24
N GLU A 268 12.63 8.77 -3.28
CA GLU A 268 13.71 8.65 -4.27
C GLU A 268 15.11 8.69 -3.61
N ALA A 269 15.28 9.51 -2.58
CA ALA A 269 16.55 9.60 -1.83
C ALA A 269 17.01 8.25 -1.26
N HIS A 270 16.07 7.38 -0.84
CA HIS A 270 16.39 6.03 -0.36
C HIS A 270 16.87 5.12 -1.50
N ILE A 271 16.28 5.25 -2.68
CA ILE A 271 16.67 4.48 -3.88
C ILE A 271 18.08 4.87 -4.30
N ILE A 272 18.37 6.17 -4.34
CA ILE A 272 19.69 6.72 -4.67
C ILE A 272 20.74 6.24 -3.66
N ALA A 273 20.44 6.28 -2.36
CA ALA A 273 21.35 5.83 -1.31
C ALA A 273 21.69 4.33 -1.45
N VAL A 274 20.68 3.49 -1.70
CA VAL A 274 20.90 2.05 -1.93
C VAL A 274 21.71 1.80 -3.19
N LYS A 275 21.40 2.48 -4.31
CA LYS A 275 22.15 2.36 -5.55
C LYS A 275 23.63 2.72 -5.34
N SER A 276 23.90 3.87 -4.70
CA SER A 276 25.27 4.32 -4.41
C SER A 276 26.03 3.33 -3.52
N ALA A 277 25.38 2.73 -2.53
CA ALA A 277 25.98 1.72 -1.67
C ALA A 277 26.31 0.43 -2.46
N ILE A 278 25.43 -0.01 -3.36
CA ILE A 278 25.70 -1.16 -4.24
C ILE A 278 26.90 -0.84 -5.15
N GLU A 279 26.96 0.35 -5.77
CA GLU A 279 28.08 0.78 -6.61
C GLU A 279 29.41 0.73 -5.85
N GLN A 280 29.44 1.12 -4.58
CA GLN A 280 30.64 1.00 -3.72
C GLN A 280 31.01 -0.45 -3.45
N ILE A 281 30.04 -1.31 -3.13
CA ILE A 281 30.26 -2.74 -2.84
C ILE A 281 30.86 -3.47 -4.06
N VAL A 282 30.30 -3.23 -5.27
CA VAL A 282 30.71 -3.95 -6.49
C VAL A 282 31.87 -3.30 -7.23
N GLY A 283 32.19 -2.06 -6.91
CA GLY A 283 33.35 -1.32 -7.45
C GLY A 283 34.65 -1.48 -6.64
N ALA A 284 34.52 -2.04 -5.42
CA ALA A 284 35.66 -2.37 -4.57
C ALA A 284 36.15 -3.79 -4.90
#